data_8a246583d86efc0ded413f114423ae5d
#
_entry.id   8a246583d86efc0ded413f114423ae5d
#
_cell.length_a   1.000
_cell.length_b   1.000
_cell.length_c   1.000
_cell.angle_alpha   90.00
_cell.angle_beta   90.00
_cell.angle_gamma   90.00
#
_symmetry.space_group_name_H-M   'P 1'
#
loop_
_entity.id
_entity.type
_entity.pdbx_description
1 polymer ?
#
loop_
_entity_poly.entity_id
_entity_poly.type
_entity_poly.pdbx_seq_one_letter_code
_entity_poly.pdbx_strand_id
1 'polypeptide(L)'
;MMMRLEMVEKGLVEKLKLVGEEQRSVAVKVACELAFETCTVKVPIVVDSFRQLLAGNRLTTDQVSELDALAAQLDEKYFDLQNGMDEGQNLTLEGLQLFSQARAISALSLAGGENSLMTATEALYEASSAVDDRPIFLMPYFRF
;
A
#
# COMPACT_ATOMS: atom_id res chain seq x y z
N MET A 1 -11.98 -8.25 -16.14
CA MET A 1 -12.05 -7.12 -15.23
C MET A 1 -10.68 -6.46 -15.14
N MET A 2 -10.64 -5.15 -15.30
CA MET A 2 -9.39 -4.39 -15.23
C MET A 2 -9.04 -4.10 -13.76
N MET A 3 -7.80 -4.39 -13.36
CA MET A 3 -7.31 -4.05 -12.03
C MET A 3 -7.05 -2.56 -11.94
N ARG A 4 -7.15 -1.98 -10.72
CA ARG A 4 -6.89 -0.56 -10.53
C ARG A 4 -5.51 -0.14 -11.02
N LEU A 5 -4.50 -0.96 -10.80
CA LEU A 5 -3.14 -0.68 -11.25
C LEU A 5 -3.06 -0.59 -12.78
N GLU A 6 -3.82 -1.42 -13.51
CA GLU A 6 -3.85 -1.38 -14.97
C GLU A 6 -4.38 -0.06 -15.50
N MET A 7 -5.30 0.57 -14.78
CA MET A 7 -5.86 1.86 -15.17
C MET A 7 -4.85 3.00 -15.03
N VAL A 8 -3.82 2.82 -14.20
CA VAL A 8 -2.82 3.84 -13.92
C VAL A 8 -1.48 3.53 -14.59
N GLU A 9 -1.05 2.27 -14.54
CA GLU A 9 0.24 1.85 -15.11
C GLU A 9 0.16 0.41 -15.65
N LYS A 10 -0.27 0.29 -16.89
CA LYS A 10 -0.44 -1.00 -17.55
C LYS A 10 0.89 -1.74 -17.74
N GLY A 11 1.97 -1.01 -18.04
CA GLY A 11 3.29 -1.60 -18.27
C GLY A 11 3.80 -2.36 -17.04
N LEU A 12 3.53 -1.84 -15.85
CA LEU A 12 3.92 -2.49 -14.60
C LEU A 12 3.16 -3.80 -14.40
N VAL A 13 1.86 -3.81 -14.67
CA VAL A 13 1.04 -5.03 -14.54
C VAL A 13 1.52 -6.10 -15.53
N GLU A 14 1.85 -5.72 -16.76
CA GLU A 14 2.37 -6.66 -17.75
C GLU A 14 3.69 -7.30 -17.29
N LYS A 15 4.58 -6.52 -16.68
CA LYS A 15 5.80 -7.06 -16.09
C LYS A 15 5.51 -8.05 -14.97
N LEU A 16 4.57 -7.73 -14.11
CA LEU A 16 4.19 -8.62 -13.00
C LEU A 16 3.60 -9.95 -13.49
N LYS A 17 2.90 -9.94 -14.63
CA LYS A 17 2.35 -11.16 -15.22
C LYS A 17 3.44 -12.09 -15.75
N LEU A 18 4.56 -11.53 -16.17
CA LEU A 18 5.65 -12.28 -16.78
C LEU A 18 6.62 -12.89 -15.78
N VAL A 19 6.56 -12.48 -14.52
CA VAL A 19 7.50 -12.94 -13.49
C VAL A 19 6.84 -13.93 -12.55
N GLY A 20 7.67 -14.71 -11.85
CA GLY A 20 7.20 -15.68 -10.89
C GLY A 20 6.76 -15.07 -9.56
N GLU A 21 6.21 -15.92 -8.72
CA GLU A 21 5.72 -15.56 -7.40
C GLU A 21 6.80 -14.92 -6.52
N GLU A 22 8.02 -15.44 -6.57
CA GLU A 22 9.14 -14.92 -5.78
C GLU A 22 9.47 -13.48 -6.16
N GLN A 23 9.55 -13.18 -7.45
CA GLN A 23 9.84 -11.83 -7.93
C GLN A 23 8.70 -10.87 -7.63
N ARG A 24 7.45 -11.31 -7.72
CA ARG A 24 6.31 -10.51 -7.31
C ARG A 24 6.37 -10.16 -5.83
N SER A 25 6.76 -11.13 -4.99
CA SER A 25 6.93 -10.92 -3.56
C SER A 25 8.00 -9.87 -3.26
N VAL A 26 9.13 -9.93 -3.96
CA VAL A 26 10.19 -8.92 -3.81
C VAL A 26 9.68 -7.53 -4.21
N ALA A 27 8.97 -7.42 -5.32
CA ALA A 27 8.41 -6.15 -5.79
C ALA A 27 7.47 -5.54 -4.75
N VAL A 28 6.59 -6.35 -4.16
CA VAL A 28 5.64 -5.91 -3.14
C VAL A 28 6.37 -5.42 -1.89
N LYS A 29 7.42 -6.14 -1.44
CA LYS A 29 8.22 -5.73 -0.28
C LYS A 29 8.91 -4.38 -0.51
N VAL A 30 9.50 -4.20 -1.69
CA VAL A 30 10.14 -2.93 -2.06
C VAL A 30 9.11 -1.79 -2.05
N ALA A 31 7.94 -2.02 -2.61
CA ALA A 31 6.88 -1.02 -2.62
C ALA A 31 6.45 -0.62 -1.20
N CYS A 32 6.29 -1.59 -0.31
CA CYS A 32 5.96 -1.33 1.09
C CYS A 32 7.08 -0.54 1.79
N GLU A 33 8.34 -0.88 1.55
CA GLU A 33 9.46 -0.14 2.12
C GLU A 33 9.43 1.33 1.69
N LEU A 34 9.20 1.59 0.41
CA LEU A 34 9.11 2.95 -0.11
C LEU A 34 7.93 3.71 0.51
N ALA A 35 6.79 3.06 0.67
CA ALA A 35 5.63 3.68 1.29
C ALA A 35 5.91 4.08 2.74
N PHE A 36 6.55 3.20 3.52
CA PHE A 36 6.86 3.49 4.92
C PHE A 36 8.07 4.41 5.11
N GLU A 37 8.90 4.61 4.09
CA GLU A 37 9.90 5.68 4.10
C GLU A 37 9.24 7.05 3.95
N THR A 38 8.15 7.11 3.18
CA THR A 38 7.43 8.36 2.93
C THR A 38 6.55 8.75 4.10
N CYS A 39 5.87 7.78 4.72
CA CYS A 39 5.01 8.06 5.86
C CYS A 39 5.40 7.17 7.04
N THR A 40 5.67 7.80 8.20
CA THR A 40 6.05 7.09 9.41
C THR A 40 4.80 6.65 10.17
N VAL A 41 4.70 5.36 10.47
CA VAL A 41 3.64 4.81 11.31
C VAL A 41 4.29 4.08 12.47
N LYS A 42 4.00 4.53 13.71
CA LYS A 42 4.64 4.00 14.92
C LYS A 42 3.74 3.06 15.72
N VAL A 43 2.59 2.68 15.18
CA VAL A 43 1.67 1.76 15.84
C VAL A 43 2.32 0.37 15.92
N PRO A 44 2.40 -0.27 17.10
CA PRO A 44 3.13 -1.54 17.27
C PRO A 44 2.74 -2.64 16.29
N ILE A 45 1.45 -2.84 16.02
CA ILE A 45 1.00 -3.87 15.09
C ILE A 45 1.54 -3.64 13.68
N VAL A 46 1.67 -2.37 13.25
CA VAL A 46 2.21 -2.03 11.94
C VAL A 46 3.72 -2.30 11.90
N VAL A 47 4.45 -1.84 12.91
CA VAL A 47 5.89 -2.04 13.00
C VAL A 47 6.25 -3.53 13.02
N ASP A 48 5.58 -4.30 13.85
CA ASP A 48 5.84 -5.73 13.99
C ASP A 48 5.48 -6.49 12.72
N SER A 49 4.35 -6.17 12.11
CA SER A 49 3.90 -6.81 10.87
C SER A 49 4.85 -6.51 9.71
N PHE A 50 5.30 -5.27 9.60
CA PHE A 50 6.27 -4.88 8.56
C PHE A 50 7.59 -5.62 8.73
N ARG A 51 8.09 -5.69 9.96
CA ARG A 51 9.33 -6.43 10.27
C ARG A 51 9.17 -7.90 9.91
N GLN A 52 8.03 -8.50 10.26
CA GLN A 52 7.73 -9.90 9.94
C GLN A 52 7.71 -10.13 8.42
N LEU A 53 7.09 -9.22 7.68
CA LEU A 53 7.05 -9.30 6.21
C LEU A 53 8.46 -9.24 5.62
N LEU A 54 9.30 -8.31 6.09
CA LEU A 54 10.68 -8.18 5.61
C LEU A 54 11.52 -9.42 5.92
N ALA A 55 11.21 -10.14 6.99
CA ALA A 55 11.86 -11.39 7.33
C ALA A 55 11.41 -12.57 6.46
N GLY A 56 10.45 -12.34 5.57
CA GLY A 56 9.96 -13.38 4.65
C GLY A 56 8.80 -14.20 5.19
N ASN A 57 8.20 -13.80 6.29
CA ASN A 57 7.10 -14.52 6.92
C ASN A 57 5.75 -13.91 6.54
N ARG A 58 4.76 -14.78 6.34
CA ARG A 58 3.37 -14.34 6.13
C ARG A 58 2.80 -13.79 7.42
N LEU A 59 1.89 -12.85 7.28
CA LEU A 59 1.13 -12.34 8.42
C LEU A 59 -0.01 -13.30 8.75
N THR A 60 -0.39 -13.35 10.03
CA THR A 60 -1.54 -14.15 10.46
C THR A 60 -2.84 -13.46 10.02
N THR A 61 -3.93 -14.23 10.01
CA THR A 61 -5.26 -13.69 9.72
C THR A 61 -5.63 -12.56 10.70
N ASP A 62 -5.26 -12.73 11.98
CA ASP A 62 -5.52 -11.71 12.99
C ASP A 62 -4.73 -10.42 12.72
N GLN A 63 -3.46 -10.55 12.33
CA GLN A 63 -2.64 -9.39 11.97
C GLN A 63 -3.25 -8.64 10.78
N VAL A 64 -3.65 -9.37 9.74
CA VAL A 64 -4.27 -8.78 8.55
C VAL A 64 -5.57 -8.06 8.93
N SER A 65 -6.41 -8.67 9.75
CA SER A 65 -7.65 -8.06 10.22
C SER A 65 -7.41 -6.78 11.03
N GLU A 66 -6.41 -6.77 11.90
CA GLU A 66 -6.06 -5.59 12.68
C GLU A 66 -5.54 -4.46 11.80
N LEU A 67 -4.72 -4.80 10.79
CA LEU A 67 -4.20 -3.81 9.84
C LEU A 67 -5.34 -3.21 9.01
N ASP A 68 -6.25 -4.05 8.53
CA ASP A 68 -7.41 -3.58 7.76
C ASP A 68 -8.31 -2.66 8.60
N ALA A 69 -8.53 -3.01 9.86
CA ALA A 69 -9.32 -2.18 10.77
C ALA A 69 -8.64 -0.83 11.02
N LEU A 70 -7.33 -0.82 11.20
CA LEU A 70 -6.58 0.41 11.42
C LEU A 70 -6.61 1.30 10.18
N ALA A 71 -6.43 0.72 8.99
CA ALA A 71 -6.52 1.47 7.75
C ALA A 71 -7.91 2.09 7.57
N ALA A 72 -8.97 1.33 7.90
CA ALA A 72 -10.34 1.83 7.84
C ALA A 72 -10.56 2.98 8.81
N GLN A 73 -10.01 2.91 10.02
CA GLN A 73 -10.10 4.01 11.00
C GLN A 73 -9.42 5.28 10.50
N LEU A 74 -8.26 5.15 9.87
CA LEU A 74 -7.54 6.29 9.31
C LEU A 74 -8.29 6.89 8.12
N ASP A 75 -8.89 6.05 7.27
CA ASP A 75 -9.73 6.52 6.17
C ASP A 75 -10.95 7.26 6.70
N GLU A 76 -11.57 6.79 7.76
CA GLU A 76 -12.71 7.46 8.39
C GLU A 76 -12.32 8.83 8.90
N LYS A 77 -11.18 8.95 9.58
CA LYS A 77 -10.67 10.25 10.03
C LYS A 77 -10.39 11.19 8.86
N TYR A 78 -9.83 10.65 7.78
CA TYR A 78 -9.57 11.42 6.56
C TYR A 78 -10.87 11.96 5.97
N PHE A 79 -11.91 11.11 5.85
CA PHE A 79 -13.20 11.55 5.33
C PHE A 79 -13.87 12.58 6.24
N ASP A 80 -13.74 12.44 7.56
CA ASP A 80 -14.29 13.42 8.50
C ASP A 80 -13.63 14.79 8.32
N LEU A 81 -12.31 14.82 8.15
CA LEU A 81 -11.60 16.07 7.88
C LEU A 81 -12.01 16.67 6.54
N GLN A 82 -12.15 15.86 5.51
CA GLN A 82 -12.56 16.31 4.19
C GLN A 82 -13.98 16.87 4.21
N ASN A 83 -14.91 16.21 4.92
CA ASN A 83 -16.29 16.65 5.03
C ASN A 83 -16.44 17.96 5.82
N GLY A 84 -15.49 18.25 6.72
CA GLY A 84 -15.47 19.50 7.48
C GLY A 84 -14.88 20.68 6.73
N MET A 85 -14.38 20.47 5.51
CA MET A 85 -13.76 21.52 4.71
C MET A 85 -14.80 22.21 3.81
N ASP A 86 -14.63 23.53 3.63
CA ASP A 86 -15.45 24.28 2.71
C ASP A 86 -15.06 23.95 1.27
N GLU A 87 -16.00 24.17 0.34
CA GLU A 87 -15.76 23.96 -1.07
C GLU A 87 -14.59 24.82 -1.55
N GLY A 88 -13.64 24.19 -2.24
CA GLY A 88 -12.45 24.85 -2.76
C GLY A 88 -11.25 24.87 -1.82
N GLN A 89 -11.39 24.38 -0.60
CA GLN A 89 -10.25 24.24 0.31
C GLN A 89 -9.39 23.04 -0.06
N ASN A 90 -8.07 23.21 0.07
CA ASN A 90 -7.13 22.12 -0.13
C ASN A 90 -7.04 21.25 1.13
N LEU A 91 -6.68 19.97 0.94
CA LEU A 91 -6.42 19.07 2.06
C LEU A 91 -5.30 19.63 2.94
N THR A 92 -5.48 19.50 4.26
CA THR A 92 -4.46 19.87 5.22
C THR A 92 -3.32 18.84 5.18
N LEU A 93 -2.17 19.21 5.75
CA LEU A 93 -1.05 18.28 5.91
C LEU A 93 -1.50 17.05 6.70
N GLU A 94 -2.30 17.25 7.76
CA GLU A 94 -2.84 16.14 8.55
C GLU A 94 -3.68 15.19 7.70
N GLY A 95 -4.57 15.73 6.84
CA GLY A 95 -5.39 14.91 5.95
C GLY A 95 -4.56 14.11 4.97
N LEU A 96 -3.51 14.72 4.39
CA LEU A 96 -2.61 14.02 3.49
C LEU A 96 -1.85 12.92 4.20
N GLN A 97 -1.42 13.15 5.45
CA GLN A 97 -0.75 12.14 6.25
C GLN A 97 -1.66 10.97 6.58
N LEU A 98 -2.90 11.23 6.96
CA LEU A 98 -3.89 10.17 7.23
C LEU A 98 -4.12 9.31 6.00
N PHE A 99 -4.29 9.94 4.84
CA PHE A 99 -4.47 9.23 3.58
C PHE A 99 -3.28 8.34 3.27
N SER A 100 -2.06 8.89 3.33
CA SER A 100 -0.83 8.14 3.03
C SER A 100 -0.62 6.98 4.00
N GLN A 101 -0.86 7.19 5.28
CA GLN A 101 -0.73 6.14 6.29
C GLN A 101 -1.72 5.01 6.04
N ALA A 102 -2.98 5.34 5.74
CA ALA A 102 -4.00 4.33 5.44
C ALA A 102 -3.61 3.50 4.22
N ARG A 103 -3.09 4.15 3.17
CA ARG A 103 -2.67 3.45 1.95
C ARG A 103 -1.47 2.54 2.21
N ALA A 104 -0.48 3.00 2.97
CA ALA A 104 0.68 2.19 3.33
C ALA A 104 0.28 0.95 4.16
N ILE A 105 -0.62 1.13 5.12
CA ILE A 105 -1.11 0.02 5.95
C ILE A 105 -1.90 -0.98 5.11
N SER A 106 -2.74 -0.50 4.19
CA SER A 106 -3.47 -1.38 3.26
C SER A 106 -2.51 -2.18 2.39
N ALA A 107 -1.43 -1.55 1.90
CA ALA A 107 -0.41 -2.25 1.14
C ALA A 107 0.25 -3.36 1.96
N LEU A 108 0.58 -3.09 3.22
CA LEU A 108 1.16 -4.07 4.13
C LEU A 108 0.22 -5.24 4.37
N SER A 109 -1.06 -4.97 4.59
CA SER A 109 -2.08 -6.00 4.78
C SER A 109 -2.17 -6.93 3.57
N LEU A 110 -2.24 -6.35 2.37
CA LEU A 110 -2.30 -7.12 1.13
C LEU A 110 -1.02 -7.92 0.90
N ALA A 111 0.14 -7.32 1.17
CA ALA A 111 1.44 -7.97 1.00
C ALA A 111 1.61 -9.16 1.93
N GLY A 112 1.06 -9.08 3.14
CA GLY A 112 1.18 -10.12 4.15
C GLY A 112 0.22 -11.28 3.98
N GLY A 113 -0.78 -11.14 3.12
CA GLY A 113 -1.79 -12.15 2.88
C GLY A 113 -1.42 -13.10 1.75
N GLU A 114 -2.40 -13.45 0.93
CA GLU A 114 -2.22 -14.34 -0.20
C GLU A 114 -1.30 -13.73 -1.26
N ASN A 115 -0.36 -14.52 -1.78
CA ASN A 115 0.59 -14.07 -2.81
C ASN A 115 0.08 -14.45 -4.21
N SER A 116 -0.92 -13.72 -4.70
CA SER A 116 -1.43 -13.88 -6.06
C SER A 116 -1.08 -12.66 -6.89
N LEU A 117 -1.27 -12.77 -8.21
CA LEU A 117 -1.10 -11.61 -9.10
C LEU A 117 -2.04 -10.47 -8.68
N MET A 118 -3.29 -10.80 -8.35
CA MET A 118 -4.27 -9.78 -7.95
C MET A 118 -3.86 -9.06 -6.67
N THR A 119 -3.47 -9.79 -5.62
CA THR A 119 -3.06 -9.17 -4.36
C THR A 119 -1.76 -8.38 -4.53
N ALA A 120 -0.83 -8.87 -5.34
CA ALA A 120 0.41 -8.15 -5.62
C ALA A 120 0.12 -6.81 -6.33
N THR A 121 -0.73 -6.81 -7.35
CA THR A 121 -1.08 -5.57 -8.06
C THR A 121 -1.82 -4.58 -7.17
N GLU A 122 -2.72 -5.06 -6.32
CA GLU A 122 -3.43 -4.19 -5.37
C GLU A 122 -2.49 -3.61 -4.32
N ALA A 123 -1.55 -4.41 -3.80
CA ALA A 123 -0.55 -3.94 -2.85
C ALA A 123 0.33 -2.84 -3.47
N LEU A 124 0.75 -3.02 -4.73
CA LEU A 124 1.54 -2.01 -5.44
C LEU A 124 0.74 -0.73 -5.66
N TYR A 125 -0.53 -0.85 -6.00
CA TYR A 125 -1.41 0.31 -6.17
C TYR A 125 -1.53 1.10 -4.87
N GLU A 126 -1.81 0.42 -3.76
CA GLU A 126 -1.95 1.07 -2.45
C GLU A 126 -0.63 1.72 -2.00
N ALA A 127 0.49 1.04 -2.18
CA ALA A 127 1.80 1.59 -1.83
C ALA A 127 2.12 2.85 -2.65
N SER A 128 1.84 2.84 -3.94
CA SER A 128 2.07 4.00 -4.80
C SER A 128 1.17 5.17 -4.42
N SER A 129 -0.07 4.89 -4.04
CA SER A 129 -1.01 5.92 -3.58
C SER A 129 -0.55 6.58 -2.29
N ALA A 130 0.16 5.85 -1.42
CA ALA A 130 0.72 6.40 -0.20
C ALA A 130 1.82 7.44 -0.49
N VAL A 131 2.51 7.32 -1.62
CA VAL A 131 3.66 8.16 -1.96
C VAL A 131 3.29 9.27 -2.94
N ASP A 132 2.75 8.94 -4.12
CA ASP A 132 2.58 9.92 -5.20
C ASP A 132 1.42 9.61 -6.15
N ASP A 133 0.51 8.76 -5.80
CA ASP A 133 -0.61 8.34 -6.66
C ASP A 133 -0.19 7.79 -8.04
N ARG A 134 1.10 7.67 -8.31
CA ARG A 134 1.60 7.21 -9.60
C ARG A 134 2.49 5.97 -9.44
N PRO A 135 2.00 4.79 -9.84
CA PRO A 135 2.81 3.57 -9.74
C PRO A 135 4.10 3.62 -10.55
N ILE A 136 4.21 4.50 -11.54
CA ILE A 136 5.37 4.59 -12.41
C ILE A 136 6.67 4.88 -11.65
N PHE A 137 6.60 5.58 -10.49
CA PHE A 137 7.80 5.86 -9.71
C PHE A 137 8.47 4.59 -9.18
N LEU A 138 7.75 3.48 -9.13
CA LEU A 138 8.28 2.19 -8.71
C LEU A 138 9.05 1.46 -9.81
N MET A 139 8.88 1.87 -11.08
CA MET A 139 9.46 1.15 -12.22
C MET A 139 10.98 0.94 -12.13
N PRO A 140 11.78 1.93 -11.66
CA PRO A 140 13.23 1.74 -11.57
C PRO A 140 13.65 0.61 -10.63
N TYR A 141 12.79 0.22 -9.70
CA TYR A 141 13.07 -0.83 -8.71
C TYR A 141 12.66 -2.22 -9.19
N PHE A 142 11.93 -2.32 -10.30
CA PHE A 142 11.41 -3.58 -10.83
C PHE A 142 12.21 -4.01 -12.06
N ARG A 143 13.41 -4.49 -11.81
CA ARG A 143 14.32 -4.98 -12.86
C ARG A 143 14.22 -6.51 -12.97
N PHE A 144 13.18 -6.92 -13.63
CA PHE A 144 12.94 -8.34 -13.85
C PHE A 144 13.66 -8.85 -15.09
#